data_ccc09811a430e4c871d65003f629a243
#
_entry.id   ccc09811a430e4c871d65003f629a243
#
_cell.length_a   1.000
_cell.length_b   1.000
_cell.length_c   1.000
_cell.angle_alpha   90.00
_cell.angle_beta   90.00
_cell.angle_gamma   90.00
#
_symmetry.space_group_name_H-M   'P 1'
#
loop_
_entity.id
_entity.type
_entity.pdbx_description
1 polymer ?
#
loop_
_entity_poly.entity_id
_entity_poly.type
_entity_poly.pdbx_seq_one_letter_code
_entity_poly.pdbx_strand_id
1 'polypeptide(L)'
;MSSTQNIRIGVFVPTFNRPELLRSCVLQLLAQTRRPDIICVHQNGEGDNYAWCVADLHAPVVWMHTPARIPQNDWYRTPLNHLIQEDCTHFFWMDHDDIYLANHIETCIGELDIGYDFRISKHCGVLISRSPAFQYHPHARFDDIHATGGMSASMAFTLPFARALSTDLGNPEFNHVFADEVLARHTMPRFRCLHSTQKTTVYLSHASSLSSAHWVREDTTFHEFRSDA
;
A
#
# COMPACT_ATOMS: atom_id res chain seq x y z
N MET A 1 19.42 27.96 0.32
CA MET A 1 19.82 27.04 -0.75
C MET A 1 19.19 25.70 -0.42
N SER A 2 18.12 25.34 -1.13
CA SER A 2 17.46 24.02 -0.95
C SER A 2 18.41 22.98 -1.52
N SER A 3 19.00 22.14 -0.68
CA SER A 3 19.65 20.92 -1.15
C SER A 3 18.56 20.09 -1.83
N THR A 4 18.66 19.87 -3.11
CA THR A 4 17.87 18.89 -3.82
C THR A 4 18.23 17.52 -3.23
N GLN A 5 17.55 17.16 -2.15
CA GLN A 5 17.69 15.83 -1.56
C GLN A 5 17.25 14.84 -2.65
N ASN A 6 18.13 13.92 -3.00
CA ASN A 6 17.82 12.92 -4.02
C ASN A 6 16.66 12.05 -3.52
N ILE A 7 15.51 12.18 -4.16
CA ILE A 7 14.30 11.41 -3.79
C ILE A 7 14.51 9.97 -4.21
N ARG A 8 14.54 9.06 -3.24
CA ARG A 8 14.56 7.61 -3.45
C ARG A 8 13.29 6.99 -2.86
N ILE A 9 12.54 6.32 -3.69
CA ILE A 9 11.17 5.87 -3.41
C ILE A 9 11.17 4.37 -3.09
N GLY A 10 10.75 4.03 -1.90
CA GLY A 10 10.54 2.66 -1.46
C GLY A 10 9.06 2.34 -1.29
N VAL A 11 8.63 1.23 -1.87
CA VAL A 11 7.28 0.70 -1.69
C VAL A 11 7.37 -0.65 -0.98
N PHE A 12 6.61 -0.87 0.09
CA PHE A 12 6.49 -2.20 0.67
C PHE A 12 5.08 -2.75 0.45
N VAL A 13 5.05 -4.02 0.03
CA VAL A 13 3.84 -4.73 -0.37
C VAL A 13 3.74 -6.02 0.43
N PRO A 14 2.95 -6.03 1.52
CA PRO A 14 2.64 -7.27 2.23
C PRO A 14 1.73 -8.15 1.37
N THR A 15 2.00 -9.45 1.31
CA THR A 15 1.20 -10.37 0.49
C THR A 15 1.06 -11.75 1.14
N PHE A 16 -0.10 -12.39 0.92
CA PHE A 16 -0.41 -13.73 1.41
C PHE A 16 -1.32 -14.47 0.43
N ASN A 17 -0.83 -15.57 -0.15
CA ASN A 17 -1.57 -16.50 -1.03
C ASN A 17 -2.40 -15.86 -2.17
N ARG A 18 -1.87 -14.80 -2.82
CA ARG A 18 -2.58 -14.07 -3.89
C ARG A 18 -1.63 -13.62 -5.01
N PRO A 19 -1.01 -14.55 -5.74
CA PRO A 19 0.00 -14.21 -6.76
C PRO A 19 -0.55 -13.34 -7.89
N GLU A 20 -1.80 -13.53 -8.32
CA GLU A 20 -2.41 -12.77 -9.41
C GLU A 20 -2.64 -11.31 -9.02
N LEU A 21 -3.14 -11.07 -7.80
CA LEU A 21 -3.34 -9.71 -7.28
C LEU A 21 -2.00 -9.02 -7.06
N LEU A 22 -1.00 -9.73 -6.54
CA LEU A 22 0.35 -9.19 -6.41
C LEU A 22 0.95 -8.81 -7.76
N ARG A 23 0.81 -9.67 -8.78
CA ARG A 23 1.26 -9.34 -10.14
C ARG A 23 0.61 -8.06 -10.65
N SER A 24 -0.71 -7.93 -10.47
CA SER A 24 -1.46 -6.73 -10.82
C SER A 24 -0.94 -5.50 -10.07
N CYS A 25 -0.69 -5.61 -8.77
CA CYS A 25 -0.11 -4.54 -7.95
C CYS A 25 1.24 -4.07 -8.50
N VAL A 26 2.17 -4.99 -8.78
CA VAL A 26 3.49 -4.64 -9.33
C VAL A 26 3.37 -3.97 -10.70
N LEU A 27 2.48 -4.44 -11.56
CA LEU A 27 2.22 -3.79 -12.86
C LEU A 27 1.71 -2.35 -12.68
N GLN A 28 0.85 -2.09 -11.70
CA GLN A 28 0.39 -0.74 -11.37
C GLN A 28 1.53 0.16 -10.89
N LEU A 29 2.45 -0.38 -10.08
CA LEU A 29 3.64 0.34 -9.62
C LEU A 29 4.57 0.70 -10.78
N LEU A 30 4.73 -0.19 -11.75
CA LEU A 30 5.52 0.07 -12.96
C LEU A 30 4.85 1.08 -13.90
N ALA A 31 3.53 1.21 -13.84
CA ALA A 31 2.74 2.17 -14.64
C ALA A 31 2.62 3.55 -13.99
N GLN A 32 3.18 3.76 -12.80
CA GLN A 32 3.16 5.08 -12.14
C GLN A 32 3.93 6.13 -12.94
N THR A 33 3.44 7.37 -12.98
CA THR A 33 4.14 8.52 -13.58
C THR A 33 5.49 8.77 -12.90
N ARG A 34 5.55 8.55 -11.58
CA ARG A 34 6.77 8.48 -10.80
C ARG A 34 6.94 7.04 -10.30
N ARG A 35 7.88 6.29 -10.90
CA ARG A 35 8.12 4.89 -10.53
C ARG A 35 8.87 4.76 -9.22
N PRO A 36 8.61 3.69 -8.43
CA PRO A 36 9.44 3.38 -7.27
C PRO A 36 10.85 2.95 -7.70
N ASP A 37 11.84 3.26 -6.85
CA ASP A 37 13.21 2.79 -6.99
C ASP A 37 13.37 1.37 -6.45
N ILE A 38 12.60 1.01 -5.42
CA ILE A 38 12.59 -0.33 -4.81
C ILE A 38 11.15 -0.72 -4.46
N ILE A 39 10.78 -1.94 -4.82
CA ILE A 39 9.51 -2.59 -4.40
C ILE A 39 9.87 -3.76 -3.51
N CYS A 40 9.63 -3.66 -2.22
CA CYS A 40 9.90 -4.72 -1.26
C CYS A 40 8.63 -5.54 -1.01
N VAL A 41 8.56 -6.73 -1.58
CA VAL A 41 7.44 -7.66 -1.40
C VAL A 41 7.75 -8.60 -0.26
N HIS A 42 6.83 -8.69 0.73
CA HIS A 42 6.98 -9.64 1.82
C HIS A 42 5.81 -10.62 1.86
N GLN A 43 6.09 -11.83 1.43
CA GLN A 43 5.17 -12.96 1.56
C GLN A 43 5.25 -13.53 2.98
N ASN A 44 4.12 -13.57 3.68
CA ASN A 44 4.02 -14.09 5.04
C ASN A 44 3.14 -15.35 5.08
N GLY A 45 3.62 -16.40 5.71
CA GLY A 45 2.87 -17.61 6.00
C GLY A 45 3.23 -18.80 5.13
N GLU A 46 2.59 -19.92 5.50
CA GLU A 46 2.79 -21.22 4.85
C GLU A 46 2.33 -21.19 3.39
N GLY A 47 3.03 -21.95 2.57
CA GLY A 47 2.74 -22.08 1.16
C GLY A 47 4.00 -21.90 0.30
N ASP A 48 3.85 -22.23 -0.97
CA ASP A 48 4.92 -22.11 -1.93
C ASP A 48 5.30 -20.66 -2.16
N ASN A 49 6.60 -20.41 -2.29
CA ASN A 49 7.10 -19.12 -2.72
C ASN A 49 6.59 -18.81 -4.14
N TYR A 50 5.84 -17.72 -4.28
CA TYR A 50 5.28 -17.33 -5.58
C TYR A 50 5.98 -16.09 -6.20
N ALA A 51 7.27 -15.88 -5.90
CA ALA A 51 8.08 -14.84 -6.55
C ALA A 51 8.08 -14.94 -8.10
N TRP A 52 7.81 -16.14 -8.61
CA TRP A 52 7.67 -16.39 -10.06
C TRP A 52 6.61 -15.49 -10.72
N CYS A 53 5.57 -15.05 -9.99
CA CYS A 53 4.49 -14.26 -10.57
C CYS A 53 4.91 -12.86 -11.02
N VAL A 54 6.08 -12.37 -10.57
CA VAL A 54 6.63 -11.05 -10.92
C VAL A 54 8.01 -11.13 -11.57
N ALA A 55 8.59 -12.32 -11.72
CA ALA A 55 9.97 -12.49 -12.17
C ALA A 55 10.22 -11.99 -13.61
N ASP A 56 9.23 -12.05 -14.48
CA ASP A 56 9.29 -11.61 -15.86
C ASP A 56 9.03 -10.11 -16.06
N LEU A 57 8.67 -9.39 -15.01
CA LEU A 57 8.28 -7.98 -15.11
C LEU A 57 9.46 -7.01 -15.16
N HIS A 58 10.70 -7.50 -14.96
CA HIS A 58 11.90 -6.66 -14.87
C HIS A 58 11.75 -5.46 -13.92
N ALA A 59 10.97 -5.65 -12.85
CA ALA A 59 10.70 -4.66 -11.83
C ALA A 59 11.82 -4.64 -10.77
N PRO A 60 12.09 -3.51 -10.09
CA PRO A 60 13.06 -3.43 -8.99
C PRO A 60 12.49 -4.08 -7.71
N VAL A 61 12.16 -5.37 -7.79
CA VAL A 61 11.53 -6.14 -6.71
C VAL A 61 12.59 -6.81 -5.84
N VAL A 62 12.52 -6.53 -4.54
CA VAL A 62 13.18 -7.32 -3.50
C VAL A 62 12.14 -8.24 -2.87
N TRP A 63 12.39 -9.55 -2.94
CA TRP A 63 11.46 -10.55 -2.44
C TRP A 63 11.87 -11.06 -1.07
N MET A 64 10.95 -11.02 -0.13
CA MET A 64 11.09 -11.62 1.20
C MET A 64 10.01 -12.68 1.39
N HIS A 65 10.38 -13.81 1.98
CA HIS A 65 9.44 -14.89 2.31
C HIS A 65 9.68 -15.39 3.73
N THR A 66 8.63 -15.36 4.53
CA THR A 66 8.63 -15.97 5.87
C THR A 66 7.66 -17.14 5.87
N PRO A 67 8.15 -18.40 5.82
CA PRO A 67 7.30 -19.59 5.66
C PRO A 67 6.40 -19.87 6.86
N ALA A 68 6.81 -19.47 8.06
CA ALA A 68 5.96 -19.53 9.24
C ALA A 68 5.20 -18.21 9.40
N ARG A 69 3.91 -18.27 9.70
CA ARG A 69 3.10 -17.06 9.93
C ARG A 69 3.66 -16.27 11.11
N ILE A 70 4.09 -15.04 10.84
CA ILE A 70 4.56 -14.09 11.86
C ILE A 70 3.46 -13.07 12.21
N PRO A 71 3.57 -12.41 13.37
CA PRO A 71 2.68 -11.31 13.74
C PRO A 71 2.62 -10.22 12.65
N GLN A 72 1.47 -9.56 12.54
CA GLN A 72 1.26 -8.54 11.52
C GLN A 72 2.30 -7.42 11.60
N ASN A 73 2.64 -6.96 12.80
CA ASN A 73 3.61 -5.88 12.98
C ASN A 73 5.00 -6.25 12.45
N ASP A 74 5.48 -7.47 12.68
CA ASP A 74 6.75 -7.94 12.13
C ASP A 74 6.70 -8.11 10.61
N TRP A 75 5.54 -8.52 10.09
CA TRP A 75 5.32 -8.65 8.65
C TRP A 75 5.48 -7.32 7.91
N TYR A 76 4.96 -6.22 8.47
CA TYR A 76 5.10 -4.88 7.89
C TYR A 76 6.46 -4.26 8.20
N ARG A 77 6.97 -4.47 9.42
CA ARG A 77 8.24 -3.91 9.88
C ARG A 77 9.45 -4.42 9.08
N THR A 78 9.46 -5.70 8.71
CA THR A 78 10.60 -6.31 8.01
C THR A 78 10.90 -5.62 6.68
N PRO A 79 9.96 -5.49 5.72
CA PRO A 79 10.22 -4.78 4.48
C PRO A 79 10.44 -3.27 4.68
N LEU A 80 9.79 -2.64 5.65
CA LEU A 80 10.03 -1.25 6.00
C LEU A 80 11.48 -1.01 6.43
N ASN A 81 12.03 -1.87 7.28
CA ASN A 81 13.43 -1.80 7.71
C ASN A 81 14.41 -1.97 6.54
N HIS A 82 14.11 -2.88 5.62
CA HIS A 82 14.93 -3.03 4.43
C HIS A 82 14.97 -1.75 3.61
N LEU A 83 13.83 -1.11 3.35
CA LEU A 83 13.77 0.14 2.61
C LEU A 83 14.50 1.29 3.32
N ILE A 84 14.48 1.32 4.67
CA ILE A 84 15.24 2.28 5.47
C ILE A 84 16.75 2.06 5.31
N GLN A 85 17.21 0.79 5.29
CA GLN A 85 18.62 0.42 5.07
C GLN A 85 19.10 0.74 3.66
N GLU A 86 18.19 0.72 2.69
CA GLU A 86 18.42 1.10 1.29
C GLU A 86 18.36 2.62 1.06
N ASP A 87 18.40 3.43 2.12
CA ASP A 87 18.38 4.89 2.08
C ASP A 87 17.19 5.49 1.31
N CYS A 88 16.03 4.82 1.31
CA CYS A 88 14.81 5.41 0.80
C CYS A 88 14.43 6.65 1.61
N THR A 89 13.95 7.68 0.93
CA THR A 89 13.53 8.95 1.53
C THR A 89 12.02 9.09 1.64
N HIS A 90 11.30 8.44 0.72
CA HIS A 90 9.85 8.41 0.65
C HIS A 90 9.37 6.96 0.63
N PHE A 91 8.38 6.67 1.44
CA PHE A 91 7.87 5.32 1.68
C PHE A 91 6.39 5.24 1.38
N PHE A 92 5.99 4.13 0.78
CA PHE A 92 4.60 3.82 0.45
C PHE A 92 4.23 2.47 1.03
N TRP A 93 3.12 2.45 1.74
CA TRP A 93 2.48 1.23 2.16
C TRP A 93 1.39 0.91 1.13
N MET A 94 1.56 -0.18 0.40
CA MET A 94 0.63 -0.57 -0.65
C MET A 94 0.12 -1.99 -0.43
N ASP A 95 -1.18 -2.11 -0.27
CA ASP A 95 -1.82 -3.41 -0.20
C ASP A 95 -1.94 -3.98 -1.62
N HIS A 96 -1.62 -5.29 -1.75
CA HIS A 96 -1.51 -5.94 -3.06
C HIS A 96 -2.85 -6.10 -3.79
N ASP A 97 -3.97 -5.88 -3.11
CA ASP A 97 -5.33 -6.03 -3.60
C ASP A 97 -6.06 -4.69 -3.83
N ASP A 98 -5.37 -3.57 -3.71
CA ASP A 98 -5.93 -2.25 -4.03
C ASP A 98 -5.50 -1.74 -5.40
N ILE A 99 -6.16 -0.68 -5.88
CA ILE A 99 -5.88 -0.05 -7.17
C ILE A 99 -5.30 1.34 -6.95
N TYR A 100 -4.19 1.61 -7.65
CA TYR A 100 -3.45 2.86 -7.60
C TYR A 100 -3.57 3.59 -8.93
N LEU A 101 -4.09 4.82 -8.92
CA LEU A 101 -4.11 5.64 -10.13
C LEU A 101 -2.67 5.97 -10.55
N ALA A 102 -2.44 6.18 -11.83
CA ALA A 102 -1.10 6.33 -12.40
C ALA A 102 -0.26 7.46 -11.77
N ASN A 103 -0.89 8.49 -11.22
CA ASN A 103 -0.26 9.63 -10.57
C ASN A 103 -0.16 9.51 -9.04
N HIS A 104 -0.46 8.34 -8.45
CA HIS A 104 -0.54 8.19 -7.00
C HIS A 104 0.77 8.57 -6.30
N ILE A 105 1.89 7.97 -6.70
CA ILE A 105 3.20 8.22 -6.09
C ILE A 105 3.62 9.69 -6.27
N GLU A 106 3.50 10.24 -7.46
CA GLU A 106 3.85 11.62 -7.76
C GLU A 106 3.05 12.62 -6.93
N THR A 107 1.73 12.41 -6.82
CA THR A 107 0.84 13.24 -6.00
C THR A 107 1.25 13.21 -4.53
N CYS A 108 1.49 12.02 -3.98
CA CYS A 108 1.89 11.86 -2.58
C CYS A 108 3.24 12.54 -2.27
N ILE A 109 4.23 12.41 -3.15
CA ILE A 109 5.53 13.07 -2.98
C ILE A 109 5.35 14.59 -2.97
N GLY A 110 4.60 15.16 -3.93
CA GLY A 110 4.34 16.59 -3.95
C GLY A 110 3.67 17.12 -2.69
N GLU A 111 2.80 16.32 -2.06
CA GLU A 111 2.16 16.67 -0.79
C GLU A 111 3.11 16.53 0.42
N LEU A 112 4.03 15.57 0.42
CA LEU A 112 5.04 15.43 1.50
C LEU A 112 6.09 16.55 1.40
N ASP A 113 6.52 16.92 0.20
CA ASP A 113 7.56 17.92 -0.06
C ASP A 113 7.18 19.34 0.41
N ILE A 114 5.90 19.63 0.60
CA ILE A 114 5.46 20.90 1.22
C ILE A 114 5.56 20.91 2.75
N GLY A 115 6.20 19.90 3.34
CA GLY A 115 6.62 19.86 4.73
C GLY A 115 5.77 18.99 5.65
N TYR A 116 5.11 17.97 5.11
CA TYR A 116 4.47 16.93 5.91
C TYR A 116 5.35 15.69 6.02
N ASP A 117 5.21 14.97 7.13
CA ASP A 117 5.94 13.72 7.38
C ASP A 117 5.13 12.48 6.98
N PHE A 118 3.82 12.63 6.99
CA PHE A 118 2.86 11.58 6.68
C PHE A 118 1.68 12.15 5.90
N ARG A 119 1.19 11.35 4.96
CA ARG A 119 0.01 11.65 4.15
C ARG A 119 -0.91 10.45 4.09
N ILE A 120 -2.22 10.71 4.24
CA ILE A 120 -3.30 9.74 4.02
C ILE A 120 -4.45 10.42 3.28
N SER A 121 -5.15 9.70 2.42
CA SER A 121 -6.37 10.18 1.78
C SER A 121 -7.50 9.17 1.90
N LYS A 122 -8.71 9.60 1.55
CA LYS A 122 -9.80 8.69 1.26
C LYS A 122 -9.60 8.07 -0.12
N HIS A 123 -10.20 6.91 -0.36
CA HIS A 123 -10.28 6.34 -1.69
C HIS A 123 -11.17 7.17 -2.61
N CYS A 124 -10.94 7.09 -3.93
CA CYS A 124 -11.88 7.63 -4.90
C CYS A 124 -13.10 6.72 -5.12
N GLY A 125 -13.06 5.48 -4.66
CA GLY A 125 -14.18 4.56 -4.73
C GLY A 125 -13.89 3.17 -4.19
N VAL A 126 -14.92 2.34 -4.20
CA VAL A 126 -14.83 0.90 -3.88
C VAL A 126 -15.23 0.13 -5.11
N LEU A 127 -14.37 -0.78 -5.57
CA LEU A 127 -14.66 -1.71 -6.64
C LEU A 127 -14.95 -3.09 -6.05
N ILE A 128 -16.04 -3.72 -6.46
CA ILE A 128 -16.33 -5.10 -6.08
C ILE A 128 -15.98 -6.01 -7.24
N SER A 129 -15.09 -6.98 -6.98
CA SER A 129 -14.78 -8.04 -7.92
C SER A 129 -15.36 -9.37 -7.43
N ARG A 130 -16.15 -10.03 -8.29
CA ARG A 130 -16.59 -11.41 -8.08
C ARG A 130 -15.53 -12.42 -8.51
N SER A 131 -14.53 -11.98 -9.29
CA SER A 131 -13.43 -12.80 -9.76
C SER A 131 -12.21 -12.61 -8.86
N PRO A 132 -11.50 -13.67 -8.46
CA PRO A 132 -10.21 -13.55 -7.79
C PRO A 132 -9.10 -13.05 -8.72
N ALA A 133 -9.33 -13.02 -10.04
CA ALA A 133 -8.40 -12.54 -11.05
C ALA A 133 -8.87 -11.17 -11.57
N PHE A 134 -8.52 -10.11 -10.82
CA PHE A 134 -8.68 -8.76 -11.33
C PHE A 134 -7.50 -8.44 -12.27
N GLN A 135 -7.81 -8.13 -13.54
CA GLN A 135 -6.81 -7.60 -14.46
C GLN A 135 -6.83 -6.07 -14.41
N TYR A 136 -5.70 -5.50 -14.01
CA TYR A 136 -5.52 -4.06 -14.02
C TYR A 136 -5.56 -3.51 -15.44
N HIS A 137 -6.42 -2.52 -15.65
CA HIS A 137 -6.44 -1.71 -16.86
C HIS A 137 -5.88 -0.31 -16.56
N PRO A 138 -4.68 0.06 -17.08
CA PRO A 138 -4.03 1.34 -16.76
C PRO A 138 -4.82 2.58 -17.18
N HIS A 139 -5.86 2.40 -18.02
CA HIS A 139 -6.73 3.47 -18.50
C HIS A 139 -8.14 3.42 -17.92
N ALA A 140 -8.39 2.56 -16.91
CA ALA A 140 -9.70 2.54 -16.26
C ALA A 140 -9.98 3.91 -15.63
N ARG A 141 -11.09 4.53 -16.03
CA ARG A 141 -11.60 5.75 -15.42
C ARG A 141 -12.60 5.35 -14.36
N PHE A 142 -12.40 5.85 -13.16
CA PHE A 142 -13.32 5.66 -12.04
C PHE A 142 -14.02 6.99 -11.83
N ASP A 143 -15.31 7.07 -12.15
CA ASP A 143 -16.14 8.21 -11.83
C ASP A 143 -16.36 8.27 -10.31
N ASP A 144 -16.57 9.47 -9.78
CA ASP A 144 -16.66 9.77 -8.35
C ASP A 144 -17.61 8.81 -7.59
N ILE A 145 -17.04 7.80 -6.97
CA ILE A 145 -17.73 6.89 -6.08
C ILE A 145 -17.50 7.38 -4.63
N HIS A 146 -18.53 7.36 -3.81
CA HIS A 146 -18.49 7.92 -2.45
C HIS A 146 -17.36 7.33 -1.61
N ALA A 147 -16.46 8.20 -1.14
CA ALA A 147 -15.27 7.83 -0.40
C ALA A 147 -15.61 7.50 1.06
N THR A 148 -15.22 6.33 1.50
CA THR A 148 -15.30 5.90 2.89
C THR A 148 -13.90 5.75 3.48
N GLY A 149 -13.59 6.42 4.58
CA GLY A 149 -12.39 6.24 5.38
C GLY A 149 -11.01 6.43 4.70
N GLY A 150 -9.98 6.68 5.47
CA GLY A 150 -8.59 6.55 5.04
C GLY A 150 -8.12 5.11 5.25
N MET A 151 -7.36 4.55 4.31
CA MET A 151 -6.85 3.17 4.40
C MET A 151 -5.36 3.11 4.09
N SER A 152 -4.71 2.04 4.53
CA SER A 152 -3.27 1.78 4.37
C SER A 152 -2.76 2.03 2.95
N ALA A 153 -3.48 1.59 1.95
CA ALA A 153 -3.12 1.78 0.54
C ALA A 153 -2.98 3.25 0.09
N SER A 154 -3.50 4.20 0.83
CA SER A 154 -3.38 5.63 0.51
C SER A 154 -2.26 6.33 1.29
N MET A 155 -1.48 5.59 2.07
CA MET A 155 -0.47 6.14 2.96
C MET A 155 0.88 6.32 2.26
N ALA A 156 1.47 7.50 2.48
CA ALA A 156 2.85 7.78 2.12
C ALA A 156 3.53 8.58 3.24
N PHE A 157 4.83 8.40 3.42
CA PHE A 157 5.55 9.05 4.51
C PHE A 157 7.05 9.20 4.25
N THR A 158 7.67 10.09 5.02
CA THR A 158 9.09 10.40 4.95
C THR A 158 9.95 9.46 5.80
N LEU A 159 11.27 9.51 5.65
CA LEU A 159 12.22 8.69 6.41
C LEU A 159 12.13 8.90 7.94
N PRO A 160 11.97 10.11 8.49
CA PRO A 160 11.77 10.27 9.94
C PRO A 160 10.54 9.53 10.46
N PHE A 161 9.43 9.60 9.72
CA PHE A 161 8.21 8.87 10.07
C PHE A 161 8.41 7.36 9.97
N ALA A 162 9.05 6.87 8.87
CA ALA A 162 9.34 5.46 8.66
C ALA A 162 10.14 4.84 9.81
N ARG A 163 11.17 5.54 10.29
CA ARG A 163 11.98 5.09 11.44
C ARG A 163 11.18 5.01 12.73
N ALA A 164 10.33 5.99 12.99
CA ALA A 164 9.46 5.98 14.16
C ALA A 164 8.43 4.85 14.08
N LEU A 165 7.77 4.67 12.93
CA LEU A 165 6.84 3.57 12.70
C LEU A 165 7.50 2.21 12.87
N SER A 166 8.70 2.01 12.33
CA SER A 166 9.45 0.76 12.51
C SER A 166 9.76 0.48 13.99
N THR A 167 10.08 1.52 14.77
CA THR A 167 10.32 1.39 16.21
C THR A 167 9.05 0.97 16.94
N ASP A 168 7.92 1.62 16.63
CA ASP A 168 6.64 1.32 17.27
C ASP A 168 6.15 -0.09 16.91
N LEU A 169 6.24 -0.49 15.64
CA LEU A 169 5.89 -1.85 15.20
C LEU A 169 6.78 -2.93 15.86
N GLY A 170 7.99 -2.58 16.29
CA GLY A 170 8.89 -3.47 17.01
C GLY A 170 8.68 -3.50 18.52
N ASN A 171 7.75 -2.70 19.06
CA ASN A 171 7.46 -2.72 20.49
C ASN A 171 6.61 -3.95 20.86
N PRO A 172 7.10 -4.85 21.74
CA PRO A 172 6.36 -6.04 22.15
C PRO A 172 4.97 -5.75 22.76
N GLU A 173 4.78 -4.57 23.34
CA GLU A 173 3.50 -4.14 23.90
C GLU A 173 2.39 -4.04 22.84
N PHE A 174 2.77 -3.86 21.57
CA PHE A 174 1.82 -3.72 20.46
C PHE A 174 1.63 -4.99 19.62
N ASN A 175 2.21 -6.13 20.03
CA ASN A 175 2.10 -7.39 19.26
C ASN A 175 0.67 -7.90 19.04
N HIS A 176 -0.27 -7.44 19.85
CA HIS A 176 -1.70 -7.77 19.74
C HIS A 176 -2.54 -6.68 19.06
N VAL A 177 -1.90 -5.59 18.63
CA VAL A 177 -2.54 -4.45 17.97
C VAL A 177 -2.23 -4.50 16.48
N PHE A 178 -3.22 -4.18 15.64
CA PHE A 178 -3.00 -4.12 14.19
C PHE A 178 -2.02 -2.99 13.81
N ALA A 179 -1.24 -3.20 12.77
CA ALA A 179 -0.19 -2.28 12.34
C ALA A 179 -0.71 -0.87 11.98
N ASP A 180 -1.88 -0.77 11.38
CA ASP A 180 -2.57 0.49 11.07
C ASP A 180 -3.05 1.21 12.34
N GLU A 181 -3.45 0.48 13.38
CA GLU A 181 -3.81 1.02 14.68
C GLU A 181 -2.57 1.53 15.44
N VAL A 182 -1.44 0.79 15.40
CA VAL A 182 -0.16 1.25 15.95
C VAL A 182 0.25 2.56 15.25
N LEU A 183 0.18 2.61 13.94
CA LEU A 183 0.47 3.81 13.17
C LEU A 183 -0.43 4.97 13.60
N ALA A 184 -1.74 4.77 13.64
CA ALA A 184 -2.70 5.83 13.93
C ALA A 184 -2.62 6.37 15.37
N ARG A 185 -2.41 5.49 16.36
CA ARG A 185 -2.46 5.85 17.78
C ARG A 185 -1.10 6.25 18.36
N HIS A 186 0.00 5.69 17.84
CA HIS A 186 1.32 5.85 18.45
C HIS A 186 2.30 6.62 17.58
N THR A 187 2.28 6.43 16.26
CA THR A 187 3.23 7.11 15.36
C THR A 187 2.71 8.47 14.91
N MET A 188 1.54 8.53 14.30
CA MET A 188 0.98 9.77 13.71
C MET A 188 0.95 10.98 14.65
N PRO A 189 0.58 10.85 15.95
CA PRO A 189 0.48 12.02 16.85
C PRO A 189 1.79 12.79 17.06
N ARG A 190 2.93 12.22 16.68
CA ARG A 190 4.26 12.81 16.84
C ARG A 190 4.75 13.58 15.61
N PHE A 191 3.98 13.58 14.52
CA PHE A 191 4.40 14.09 13.22
C PHE A 191 3.39 15.03 12.59
N ARG A 192 3.83 15.77 11.59
CA ARG A 192 2.96 16.60 10.77
C ARG A 192 2.24 15.73 9.73
N CYS A 193 0.96 15.47 9.97
CA CYS A 193 0.14 14.59 9.14
C CYS A 193 -0.79 15.41 8.24
N LEU A 194 -0.89 15.01 6.97
CA LEU A 194 -1.82 15.56 5.99
C LEU A 194 -2.97 14.58 5.75
N HIS A 195 -4.20 15.02 5.97
CA HIS A 195 -5.39 14.37 5.45
C HIS A 195 -5.70 14.97 4.08
N SER A 196 -5.19 14.33 3.03
CA SER A 196 -5.28 14.83 1.67
C SER A 196 -6.69 14.74 1.09
N THR A 197 -7.05 15.73 0.29
CA THR A 197 -8.27 15.70 -0.55
C THR A 197 -8.01 15.02 -1.90
N GLN A 198 -6.74 14.80 -2.27
CA GLN A 198 -6.34 14.13 -3.51
C GLN A 198 -6.54 12.63 -3.36
N LYS A 199 -7.57 12.12 -4.00
CA LYS A 199 -7.93 10.70 -3.98
C LYS A 199 -7.26 10.00 -5.16
N THR A 200 -6.31 9.15 -4.88
CA THR A 200 -5.48 8.49 -5.90
C THR A 200 -5.46 6.98 -5.79
N THR A 201 -6.38 6.43 -4.98
CA THR A 201 -6.55 4.98 -4.76
C THR A 201 -8.00 4.57 -4.87
N VAL A 202 -8.25 3.33 -5.31
CA VAL A 202 -9.56 2.68 -5.30
C VAL A 202 -9.46 1.43 -4.46
N TYR A 203 -10.36 1.27 -3.50
CA TYR A 203 -10.43 0.06 -2.69
C TYR A 203 -11.02 -1.08 -3.50
N LEU A 204 -10.33 -2.22 -3.58
CA LEU A 204 -10.85 -3.42 -4.22
C LEU A 204 -11.42 -4.38 -3.16
N SER A 205 -12.76 -4.47 -3.10
CA SER A 205 -13.43 -5.50 -2.29
C SER A 205 -13.62 -6.76 -3.12
N HIS A 206 -13.16 -7.90 -2.62
CA HIS A 206 -13.33 -9.20 -3.27
C HIS A 206 -13.68 -10.27 -2.23
N ALA A 207 -14.14 -11.44 -2.70
CA ALA A 207 -14.67 -12.51 -1.82
C ALA A 207 -13.70 -12.98 -0.72
N SER A 208 -12.39 -12.79 -0.90
CA SER A 208 -11.36 -13.13 0.08
C SER A 208 -10.78 -11.93 0.84
N SER A 209 -11.34 -10.71 0.70
CA SER A 209 -10.94 -9.56 1.50
C SER A 209 -11.38 -9.75 2.95
N LEU A 210 -10.49 -9.42 3.91
CA LEU A 210 -10.83 -9.51 5.34
C LEU A 210 -11.98 -8.57 5.73
N SER A 211 -12.11 -7.45 5.04
CA SER A 211 -13.13 -6.43 5.27
C SER A 211 -14.45 -6.68 4.52
N SER A 212 -14.52 -7.66 3.62
CA SER A 212 -15.74 -7.92 2.82
C SER A 212 -16.98 -8.21 3.68
N ALA A 213 -16.81 -8.83 4.85
CA ALA A 213 -17.91 -9.10 5.78
C ALA A 213 -18.50 -7.85 6.45
N HIS A 214 -17.75 -6.74 6.52
CA HIS A 214 -18.21 -5.48 7.10
C HIS A 214 -18.99 -4.62 6.11
N TRP A 215 -18.60 -4.62 4.83
CA TRP A 215 -19.18 -3.76 3.80
C TRP A 215 -20.56 -4.23 3.31
N VAL A 216 -20.88 -5.50 3.45
CA VAL A 216 -22.20 -6.06 3.07
C VAL A 216 -23.33 -5.59 4.00
N ARG A 217 -23.01 -4.96 5.15
CA ARG A 217 -23.99 -4.56 6.17
C ARG A 217 -24.39 -3.09 6.16
N GLU A 218 -23.65 -2.25 5.48
CA GLU A 218 -23.98 -0.82 5.34
C GLU A 218 -24.45 -0.55 3.92
N ASP A 219 -25.59 0.15 3.77
CA ASP A 219 -26.24 0.56 2.51
C ASP A 219 -25.33 1.49 1.66
N THR A 220 -24.16 1.01 1.30
CA THR A 220 -23.27 1.67 0.35
C THR A 220 -23.65 1.25 -1.05
N THR A 221 -23.97 2.21 -1.92
CA THR A 221 -24.20 1.98 -3.34
C THR A 221 -22.92 1.45 -3.98
N PHE A 222 -22.89 0.15 -4.24
CA PHE A 222 -21.78 -0.52 -4.91
C PHE A 222 -22.00 -0.47 -6.41
N HIS A 223 -21.01 -0.02 -7.16
CA HIS A 223 -21.02 -0.14 -8.61
C HIS A 223 -20.26 -1.41 -9.01
N GLU A 224 -20.96 -2.29 -9.71
CA GLU A 224 -20.39 -3.52 -10.26
C GLU A 224 -19.62 -3.15 -11.54
N PHE A 225 -18.30 -3.36 -11.54
CA PHE A 225 -17.51 -3.23 -12.77
C PHE A 225 -17.71 -4.49 -13.61
N ARG A 226 -18.34 -4.36 -14.76
CA ARG A 226 -18.33 -5.38 -15.79
C ARG A 226 -17.19 -5.04 -16.75
N SER A 227 -16.17 -5.90 -16.80
CA SER A 227 -15.24 -5.89 -17.93
C SER A 227 -16.00 -6.45 -19.10
N ASP A 228 -16.55 -5.59 -19.92
CA ASP A 228 -16.92 -5.98 -21.28
C ASP A 228 -15.61 -6.25 -22.03
N ALA A 229 -15.45 -7.53 -22.43
CA ALA A 229 -14.28 -8.09 -23.08
C ALA A 229 -13.96 -7.43 -24.42
#